data_a27744d1e083722221679479939145c1
#
_entry.id   a27744d1e083722221679479939145c1
#
_cell.length_a   1.000
_cell.length_b   1.000
_cell.length_c   1.000
_cell.angle_alpha   90.00
_cell.angle_beta   90.00
_cell.angle_gamma   90.00
#
_symmetry.space_group_name_H-M   'P 1'
#
loop_
_entity.id
_entity.type
_entity.pdbx_description
1 polymer ?
#
loop_
_entity_poly.entity_id
_entity_poly.type
_entity_poly.pdbx_seq_one_letter_code
_entity_poly.pdbx_strand_id
1 'polypeptide(L)'
;MVCIAGALALAACGEREAAPAGEGAPVAAPAPVEANEPTVELTEAGLRAVCRAVLSVVHEQQVANLRADGVADGVVSLSWPAPVDGGRRTAECRVSGDVVSWRPTGLPDDAQERWMDTAQDPILRFAQDGETITVIQTQPDGSTSRTDVALNGQEAR
;
A
#
# COMPACT_ATOMS: atom_id res chain seq x y z
N MET A 1 -11.58 -11.67 -57.81
CA MET A 1 -10.30 -11.89 -58.49
C MET A 1 -9.22 -11.58 -57.45
N VAL A 2 -8.50 -12.46 -56.86
CA VAL A 2 -7.66 -13.58 -57.16
C VAL A 2 -7.54 -14.41 -55.86
N CYS A 3 -7.78 -15.72 -55.98
CA CYS A 3 -7.45 -16.74 -54.97
C CYS A 3 -5.96 -17.01 -54.99
N ILE A 4 -5.35 -17.27 -53.82
CA ILE A 4 -4.19 -18.16 -53.71
C ILE A 4 -4.34 -18.97 -52.42
N ALA A 5 -4.53 -20.28 -52.63
CA ALA A 5 -4.44 -21.33 -51.64
C ALA A 5 -2.97 -21.74 -51.48
N GLY A 6 -2.57 -22.13 -50.28
CA GLY A 6 -1.28 -22.71 -49.97
C GLY A 6 -1.34 -23.54 -48.71
N ALA A 7 -1.64 -24.83 -48.86
CA ALA A 7 -1.49 -25.86 -47.83
C ALA A 7 -0.05 -26.41 -47.86
N LEU A 8 0.57 -26.56 -46.68
CA LEU A 8 1.66 -27.52 -46.48
C LEU A 8 1.57 -28.07 -45.04
N ALA A 9 1.21 -29.35 -44.99
CA ALA A 9 1.34 -30.21 -43.84
C ALA A 9 2.79 -30.75 -43.77
N LEU A 10 3.34 -30.79 -42.56
CA LEU A 10 4.47 -31.65 -42.23
C LEU A 10 4.28 -32.21 -40.82
N ALA A 11 3.88 -33.48 -40.79
CA ALA A 11 3.92 -34.34 -39.63
C ALA A 11 5.37 -34.72 -39.34
N ALA A 12 5.77 -34.58 -38.06
CA ALA A 12 6.95 -35.25 -37.55
C ALA A 12 6.56 -35.93 -36.23
N CYS A 13 6.22 -37.22 -36.32
CA CYS A 13 6.22 -38.16 -35.20
C CYS A 13 7.65 -38.29 -34.68
N GLY A 14 7.90 -37.90 -33.46
CA GLY A 14 9.08 -38.26 -32.71
C GLY A 14 8.67 -39.17 -31.57
N GLU A 15 8.79 -40.49 -31.81
CA GLU A 15 8.77 -41.51 -30.77
C GLU A 15 9.92 -41.25 -29.79
N ARG A 16 9.61 -40.94 -28.56
CA ARG A 16 10.61 -40.87 -27.48
C ARG A 16 10.40 -42.04 -26.54
N GLU A 17 11.33 -42.97 -26.72
CA GLU A 17 11.62 -44.15 -25.92
C GLU A 17 11.41 -43.92 -24.40
N ALA A 18 10.68 -44.84 -23.78
CA ALA A 18 10.47 -44.88 -22.35
C ALA A 18 11.79 -45.22 -21.63
N ALA A 19 12.28 -44.34 -20.81
CA ALA A 19 13.32 -44.60 -19.81
C ALA A 19 12.71 -45.04 -18.49
N PRO A 20 13.37 -45.93 -17.74
CA PRO A 20 12.77 -46.63 -16.59
C PRO A 20 12.57 -45.71 -15.39
N ALA A 21 11.52 -46.05 -14.61
CA ALA A 21 11.16 -45.43 -13.36
C ALA A 21 12.35 -45.42 -12.37
N GLY A 22 12.85 -44.22 -12.10
CA GLY A 22 13.65 -43.94 -10.92
C GLY A 22 12.72 -43.57 -9.79
N GLU A 23 12.76 -44.36 -8.76
CA GLU A 23 12.14 -44.08 -7.45
C GLU A 23 12.66 -42.76 -6.90
N GLY A 24 11.96 -41.66 -7.20
CA GLY A 24 12.20 -40.36 -6.62
C GLY A 24 11.53 -40.29 -5.25
N ALA A 25 12.34 -40.13 -4.23
CA ALA A 25 11.89 -39.87 -2.85
C ALA A 25 10.90 -38.68 -2.85
N PRO A 26 9.90 -38.68 -1.93
CA PRO A 26 8.96 -37.57 -1.85
C PRO A 26 9.72 -36.27 -1.52
N VAL A 27 9.71 -35.37 -2.49
CA VAL A 27 10.17 -33.99 -2.26
C VAL A 27 9.20 -33.41 -1.23
N ALA A 28 9.67 -33.24 -0.02
CA ALA A 28 8.94 -32.53 1.02
C ALA A 28 8.57 -31.15 0.47
N ALA A 29 7.28 -30.87 0.41
CA ALA A 29 6.77 -29.54 0.12
C ALA A 29 7.44 -28.56 1.09
N PRO A 30 7.95 -27.41 0.58
CA PRO A 30 8.47 -26.38 1.48
C PRO A 30 7.35 -25.98 2.42
N ALA A 31 7.60 -26.12 3.71
CA ALA A 31 6.71 -25.62 4.75
C ALA A 31 6.43 -24.15 4.48
N PRO A 32 5.19 -23.66 4.69
CA PRO A 32 4.91 -22.24 4.63
C PRO A 32 5.86 -21.56 5.62
N VAL A 33 6.78 -20.76 5.13
CA VAL A 33 7.51 -19.81 5.97
C VAL A 33 6.45 -18.80 6.42
N GLU A 34 5.92 -19.02 7.62
CA GLU A 34 5.27 -17.95 8.37
C GLU A 34 6.33 -16.86 8.51
N ALA A 35 6.24 -15.88 7.64
CA ALA A 35 6.97 -14.63 7.79
C ALA A 35 6.44 -14.01 9.09
N ASN A 36 7.14 -14.29 10.17
CA ASN A 36 6.95 -13.61 11.45
C ASN A 36 7.58 -12.22 11.27
N GLU A 37 6.89 -11.38 10.47
CA GLU A 37 7.25 -9.97 10.37
C GLU A 37 7.09 -9.39 11.76
N PRO A 38 8.13 -8.77 12.35
CA PRO A 38 8.02 -8.16 13.64
C PRO A 38 6.90 -7.11 13.55
N THR A 39 5.82 -7.36 14.27
CA THR A 39 4.77 -6.36 14.44
C THR A 39 5.42 -5.22 15.21
N VAL A 40 5.79 -4.16 14.51
CA VAL A 40 6.32 -2.95 15.14
C VAL A 40 5.16 -2.33 15.89
N GLU A 41 5.10 -2.56 17.20
CA GLU A 41 4.18 -1.82 18.07
C GLU A 41 4.65 -0.36 18.07
N LEU A 42 3.96 0.46 17.29
CA LEU A 42 4.21 1.89 17.25
C LEU A 42 3.81 2.52 18.60
N THR A 43 4.72 3.30 19.15
CA THR A 43 4.36 4.21 20.25
C THR A 43 3.31 5.22 19.75
N GLU A 44 2.59 5.88 20.64
CA GLU A 44 1.64 6.93 20.28
C GLU A 44 2.31 8.04 19.43
N ALA A 45 3.54 8.41 19.76
CA ALA A 45 4.31 9.38 18.99
C ALA A 45 4.63 8.84 17.57
N GLY A 46 5.04 7.58 17.45
CA GLY A 46 5.25 6.93 16.16
C GLY A 46 3.98 6.85 15.33
N LEU A 47 2.85 6.50 15.95
CA LEU A 47 1.55 6.46 15.29
C LEU A 47 1.16 7.82 14.71
N ARG A 48 1.32 8.91 15.49
CA ARG A 48 1.11 10.29 15.03
C ARG A 48 2.03 10.65 13.85
N ALA A 49 3.30 10.25 13.93
CA ALA A 49 4.29 10.54 12.89
C ALA A 49 3.95 9.82 11.59
N VAL A 50 3.64 8.52 11.63
CA VAL A 50 3.25 7.72 10.47
C VAL A 50 1.98 8.29 9.83
N CYS A 51 0.93 8.53 10.60
CA CYS A 51 -0.32 9.07 10.08
C CYS A 51 -0.14 10.45 9.42
N ARG A 52 0.68 11.34 10.01
CA ARG A 52 1.00 12.64 9.39
C ARG A 52 1.76 12.46 8.08
N ALA A 53 2.77 11.60 8.04
CA ALA A 53 3.55 11.34 6.83
C ALA A 53 2.68 10.76 5.71
N VAL A 54 1.89 9.73 6.00
CA VAL A 54 1.04 9.09 4.99
C VAL A 54 -0.01 10.06 4.45
N LEU A 55 -0.73 10.77 5.31
CA LEU A 55 -1.76 11.72 4.85
C LEU A 55 -1.17 12.95 4.16
N SER A 56 0.10 13.32 4.45
CA SER A 56 0.79 14.38 3.69
C SER A 56 0.97 13.98 2.22
N VAL A 57 1.31 12.73 1.95
CA VAL A 57 1.44 12.19 0.59
C VAL A 57 0.07 12.06 -0.08
N VAL A 58 -0.92 11.48 0.61
CA VAL A 58 -2.28 11.27 0.06
C VAL A 58 -2.95 12.57 -0.34
N HIS A 59 -2.75 13.64 0.42
CA HIS A 59 -3.39 14.94 0.20
C HIS A 59 -2.45 15.98 -0.44
N GLU A 60 -1.24 15.56 -0.86
CA GLU A 60 -0.23 16.45 -1.46
C GLU A 60 0.05 17.70 -0.60
N GLN A 61 0.15 17.47 0.72
CA GLN A 61 0.40 18.52 1.71
C GLN A 61 1.81 18.40 2.29
N GLN A 62 2.39 19.51 2.71
CA GLN A 62 3.60 19.45 3.53
C GLN A 62 3.27 18.81 4.89
N VAL A 63 4.12 17.90 5.36
CA VAL A 63 3.92 17.22 6.66
C VAL A 63 3.79 18.20 7.83
N ALA A 64 4.42 19.36 7.72
CA ALA A 64 4.35 20.44 8.71
C ALA A 64 2.94 21.05 8.84
N ASN A 65 2.12 20.97 7.78
CA ASN A 65 0.76 21.50 7.78
C ASN A 65 -0.25 20.54 8.44
N LEU A 66 0.10 19.25 8.56
CA LEU A 66 -0.76 18.26 9.21
C LEU A 66 -0.52 18.27 10.74
N ARG A 67 -1.59 18.44 11.49
CA ARG A 67 -1.59 18.34 12.94
C ARG A 67 -2.24 17.03 13.37
N ALA A 68 -1.60 16.33 14.28
CA ALA A 68 -2.22 15.22 14.99
C ALA A 68 -2.88 15.80 16.25
N ASP A 69 -4.20 15.94 16.22
CA ASP A 69 -4.99 16.62 17.25
C ASP A 69 -5.23 15.71 18.47
N GLY A 70 -5.29 14.39 18.28
CA GLY A 70 -5.49 13.42 19.34
C GLY A 70 -5.22 11.99 18.89
N VAL A 71 -5.12 11.08 19.88
CA VAL A 71 -5.11 9.63 19.67
C VAL A 71 -6.10 9.01 20.64
N ALA A 72 -7.01 8.19 20.14
CA ALA A 72 -7.96 7.42 20.94
C ALA A 72 -8.11 6.03 20.32
N ASP A 73 -7.99 4.99 21.13
CA ASP A 73 -8.16 3.59 20.71
C ASP A 73 -7.33 3.21 19.47
N GLY A 74 -6.10 3.74 19.37
CA GLY A 74 -5.21 3.48 18.23
C GLY A 74 -5.57 4.25 16.95
N VAL A 75 -6.53 5.16 17.02
CA VAL A 75 -6.94 6.06 15.93
C VAL A 75 -6.40 7.45 16.18
N VAL A 76 -5.70 8.01 15.19
CA VAL A 76 -5.17 9.36 15.20
C VAL A 76 -6.15 10.30 14.50
N SER A 77 -6.60 11.35 15.18
CA SER A 77 -7.34 12.45 14.57
C SER A 77 -6.36 13.48 14.01
N LEU A 78 -6.55 13.88 12.76
CA LEU A 78 -5.68 14.84 12.07
C LEU A 78 -6.49 16.00 11.48
N SER A 79 -5.81 17.13 11.35
CA SER A 79 -6.37 18.29 10.66
C SER A 79 -5.31 19.08 9.91
N TRP A 80 -5.70 19.71 8.79
CA TRP A 80 -4.84 20.59 7.98
C TRP A 80 -5.66 21.70 7.33
N PRO A 81 -5.04 22.83 6.92
CA PRO A 81 -5.73 23.92 6.24
C PRO A 81 -6.35 23.47 4.92
N ALA A 82 -7.59 23.85 4.64
CA ALA A 82 -8.22 23.66 3.36
C ALA A 82 -7.63 24.66 2.34
N PRO A 83 -7.31 24.21 1.10
CA PRO A 83 -6.56 25.05 0.16
C PRO A 83 -7.34 26.24 -0.40
N VAL A 84 -8.66 26.26 -0.37
CA VAL A 84 -9.47 27.23 -1.13
C VAL A 84 -10.37 28.12 -0.25
N ASP A 85 -10.96 27.58 0.82
CA ASP A 85 -12.02 28.23 1.59
C ASP A 85 -11.59 28.74 2.97
N GLY A 86 -10.31 28.59 3.31
CA GLY A 86 -9.75 29.03 4.59
C GLY A 86 -10.21 28.19 5.80
N GLY A 87 -10.96 27.11 5.55
CA GLY A 87 -11.39 26.16 6.56
C GLY A 87 -10.29 25.16 6.95
N ARG A 88 -10.69 24.13 7.66
CA ARG A 88 -9.84 22.97 7.98
C ARG A 88 -10.48 21.71 7.45
N ARG A 89 -9.64 20.83 6.94
CA ARG A 89 -10.00 19.45 6.65
C ARG A 89 -9.59 18.59 7.83
N THR A 90 -10.36 17.55 8.07
CA THR A 90 -10.13 16.60 9.14
C THR A 90 -10.20 15.18 8.62
N ALA A 91 -9.44 14.30 9.24
CA ALA A 91 -9.45 12.88 8.95
C ALA A 91 -9.07 12.07 10.20
N GLU A 92 -9.41 10.80 10.17
CA GLU A 92 -8.92 9.80 11.10
C GLU A 92 -8.00 8.82 10.38
N CYS A 93 -7.00 8.34 11.09
CA CYS A 93 -5.99 7.41 10.59
C CYS A 93 -5.71 6.32 11.62
N ARG A 94 -5.56 5.09 11.16
CA ARG A 94 -5.15 3.94 11.98
C ARG A 94 -4.08 3.14 11.26
N VAL A 95 -3.26 2.44 12.03
CA VAL A 95 -2.17 1.60 11.53
C VAL A 95 -2.36 0.17 12.01
N SER A 96 -2.16 -0.79 11.11
CA SER A 96 -2.18 -2.22 11.40
C SER A 96 -0.98 -2.88 10.72
N GLY A 97 0.01 -3.28 11.51
CA GLY A 97 1.31 -3.69 10.96
C GLY A 97 1.98 -2.55 10.20
N ASP A 98 2.22 -2.73 8.92
CA ASP A 98 2.77 -1.72 8.00
C ASP A 98 1.69 -1.03 7.15
N VAL A 99 0.41 -1.41 7.31
CA VAL A 99 -0.70 -0.86 6.52
C VAL A 99 -1.37 0.28 7.25
N VAL A 100 -1.62 1.36 6.52
CA VAL A 100 -2.30 2.55 7.02
C VAL A 100 -3.67 2.67 6.35
N SER A 101 -4.72 2.80 7.15
CA SER A 101 -6.07 3.11 6.70
C SER A 101 -6.47 4.48 7.23
N TRP A 102 -7.26 5.21 6.46
CA TRP A 102 -7.74 6.52 6.87
C TRP A 102 -9.19 6.75 6.40
N ARG A 103 -9.87 7.72 7.00
CA ARG A 103 -11.17 8.20 6.54
C ARG A 103 -11.25 9.71 6.68
N PRO A 104 -11.92 10.42 5.77
CA PRO A 104 -12.26 11.82 5.97
C PRO A 104 -13.29 11.94 7.08
N THR A 105 -13.31 13.08 7.76
CA THR A 105 -14.31 13.41 8.79
C THR A 105 -14.78 14.85 8.65
N GLY A 106 -15.94 15.18 9.24
CA GLY A 106 -16.51 16.53 9.17
C GLY A 106 -17.04 16.89 7.78
N LEU A 107 -17.42 15.90 6.99
CA LEU A 107 -18.05 16.11 5.70
C LEU A 107 -19.56 16.39 5.86
N PRO A 108 -20.18 17.15 4.92
CA PRO A 108 -21.61 17.38 4.94
C PRO A 108 -22.47 16.11 4.71
N ASP A 109 -21.87 15.07 4.16
CA ASP A 109 -22.50 13.79 3.87
C ASP A 109 -21.71 12.69 4.60
N ASP A 110 -22.29 12.13 5.66
CA ASP A 110 -21.68 11.08 6.49
C ASP A 110 -21.39 9.80 5.67
N ALA A 111 -22.09 9.54 4.57
CA ALA A 111 -21.82 8.41 3.70
C ALA A 111 -20.44 8.48 3.03
N GLN A 112 -19.84 9.65 2.94
CA GLN A 112 -18.49 9.86 2.45
C GLN A 112 -17.41 9.65 3.51
N GLU A 113 -17.78 9.58 4.79
CA GLU A 113 -16.87 9.36 5.92
C GLU A 113 -16.58 7.88 6.13
N ARG A 114 -16.20 7.18 5.08
CA ARG A 114 -15.85 5.76 5.14
C ARG A 114 -14.34 5.55 5.24
N TRP A 115 -13.94 4.44 5.82
CA TRP A 115 -12.55 4.00 5.79
C TRP A 115 -12.12 3.65 4.36
N MET A 116 -10.95 4.14 3.97
CA MET A 116 -10.31 3.83 2.69
C MET A 116 -9.48 2.55 2.86
N ASP A 117 -10.18 1.41 2.88
CA ASP A 117 -9.59 0.09 3.12
C ASP A 117 -10.29 -1.02 2.31
N THR A 118 -11.01 -0.65 1.25
CA THR A 118 -11.64 -1.59 0.32
C THR A 118 -10.72 -1.91 -0.86
N ALA A 119 -11.06 -2.93 -1.64
CA ALA A 119 -10.29 -3.32 -2.84
C ALA A 119 -10.25 -2.24 -3.94
N GLN A 120 -11.11 -1.22 -3.87
CA GLN A 120 -11.12 -0.09 -4.80
C GLN A 120 -10.29 1.09 -4.31
N ASP A 121 -9.81 1.04 -3.09
CA ASP A 121 -8.98 2.10 -2.51
C ASP A 121 -7.49 1.77 -2.68
N PRO A 122 -6.62 2.78 -2.77
CA PRO A 122 -5.19 2.55 -2.73
C PRO A 122 -4.76 1.90 -1.42
N ILE A 123 -3.89 0.89 -1.50
CA ILE A 123 -3.24 0.32 -0.32
C ILE A 123 -2.08 1.23 0.06
N LEU A 124 -2.11 1.71 1.28
CA LEU A 124 -1.06 2.56 1.84
C LEU A 124 -0.22 1.74 2.82
N ARG A 125 1.08 1.66 2.56
CA ARG A 125 2.06 1.03 3.45
C ARG A 125 3.14 2.02 3.82
N PHE A 126 3.84 1.76 4.90
CA PHE A 126 4.99 2.55 5.30
C PHE A 126 6.16 1.67 5.72
N ALA A 127 7.34 2.24 5.59
CA ALA A 127 8.55 1.76 6.25
C ALA A 127 9.20 2.96 6.95
N GLN A 128 9.80 2.75 8.11
CA GLN A 128 10.46 3.81 8.86
C GLN A 128 11.95 3.51 9.01
N ASP A 129 12.77 4.50 8.68
CA ASP A 129 14.22 4.48 8.92
C ASP A 129 14.62 5.80 9.60
N GLY A 130 14.88 5.73 10.90
CA GLY A 130 15.17 6.89 11.72
C GLY A 130 14.03 7.93 11.69
N GLU A 131 14.34 9.12 11.18
CA GLU A 131 13.36 10.22 11.04
C GLU A 131 12.71 10.29 9.65
N THR A 132 12.95 9.30 8.80
CA THR A 132 12.35 9.21 7.47
C THR A 132 11.28 8.13 7.45
N ILE A 133 10.11 8.46 6.92
CA ILE A 133 9.04 7.51 6.63
C ILE A 133 8.89 7.42 5.12
N THR A 134 9.14 6.22 4.58
CA THR A 134 8.84 5.89 3.19
C THR A 134 7.38 5.48 3.10
N VAL A 135 6.58 6.25 2.38
CA VAL A 135 5.19 5.93 2.07
C VAL A 135 5.14 5.19 0.75
N ILE A 136 4.49 4.04 0.74
CA ILE A 136 4.31 3.19 -0.43
C ILE A 136 2.82 3.14 -0.71
N GLN A 137 2.42 3.65 -1.87
CA GLN A 137 1.02 3.65 -2.30
C GLN A 137 0.86 2.73 -3.50
N THR A 138 0.02 1.72 -3.38
CA THR A 138 -0.34 0.81 -4.47
C THR A 138 -1.77 1.08 -4.90
N GLN A 139 -1.95 1.47 -6.15
CA GLN A 139 -3.26 1.74 -6.73
C GLN A 139 -4.01 0.43 -7.04
N PRO A 140 -5.35 0.45 -7.21
CA PRO A 140 -6.14 -0.73 -7.59
C PRO A 140 -5.72 -1.37 -8.92
N ASP A 141 -5.09 -0.62 -9.82
CA ASP A 141 -4.54 -1.11 -11.08
C ASP A 141 -3.17 -1.82 -10.92
N GLY A 142 -2.64 -1.88 -9.67
CA GLY A 142 -1.36 -2.47 -9.33
C GLY A 142 -0.17 -1.53 -9.48
N SER A 143 -0.35 -0.31 -9.96
CA SER A 143 0.74 0.68 -10.00
C SER A 143 1.16 1.09 -8.58
N THR A 144 2.46 1.28 -8.39
CA THR A 144 3.02 1.59 -7.07
C THR A 144 3.90 2.83 -7.14
N SER A 145 3.71 3.74 -6.19
CA SER A 145 4.57 4.89 -5.97
C SER A 145 5.23 4.83 -4.60
N ARG A 146 6.40 5.48 -4.46
CA ARG A 146 7.13 5.61 -3.20
C ARG A 146 7.50 7.07 -2.99
N THR A 147 7.33 7.53 -1.75
CA THR A 147 7.63 8.91 -1.36
C THR A 147 8.29 8.90 0.02
N ASP A 148 9.46 9.50 0.14
CA ASP A 148 10.14 9.66 1.41
C ASP A 148 9.72 10.97 2.06
N VAL A 149 9.28 10.89 3.31
CA VAL A 149 8.83 12.01 4.13
C VAL A 149 9.74 12.14 5.34
N ALA A 150 10.47 13.24 5.43
CA ALA A 150 11.27 13.58 6.60
C ALA A 150 10.37 14.17 7.70
N LEU A 151 10.43 13.62 8.91
CA LEU A 151 9.58 14.04 10.04
C LEU A 151 9.97 15.41 10.60
N ASN A 152 11.19 15.86 10.35
CA ASN A 152 11.71 17.17 10.75
C ASN A 152 11.30 18.32 9.81
N GLY A 153 10.41 18.09 8.86
CA GLY A 153 9.87 19.10 7.95
C GLY A 153 10.79 19.51 6.81
N GLN A 154 11.92 18.84 6.61
CA GLN A 154 12.75 18.99 5.42
C GLN A 154 12.34 17.94 4.40
N GLU A 155 11.81 18.39 3.26
CA GLU A 155 11.61 17.50 2.11
C GLU A 155 12.97 16.91 1.70
N ALA A 156 13.05 15.58 1.71
CA ALA A 156 14.16 14.90 1.06
C ALA A 156 14.06 15.20 -0.45
N ARG A 157 15.09 15.87 -0.98
CA ARG A 157 15.23 16.17 -2.41
C ARG A 157 15.64 14.94 -3.19
#